data_5490a682fa3b6f2fc91a85e7743b28e3
#
_entry.id   5490a682fa3b6f2fc91a85e7743b28e3
#
_cell.length_a   1.000
_cell.length_b   1.000
_cell.length_c   1.000
_cell.angle_alpha   90.00
_cell.angle_beta   90.00
_cell.angle_gamma   90.00
#
_symmetry.space_group_name_H-M   'P 1'
#
loop_
_entity.id
_entity.type
_entity.pdbx_description
1 polymer ?
#
loop_
_entity_poly.entity_id
_entity_poly.type
_entity_poly.pdbx_seq_one_letter_code
_entity_poly.pdbx_strand_id
1 'polypeptide(L)'
;METKNAWLKYTGEKKAEVFDFAEGYRKFISECKTERACANALYQDAKKAGFCDLDELIASGETLKAGDRVIANNMGKGLAMFVLGEKDMSQGMNILGAHIDSPRLDLKQVPLYEDTEMAMLDTHYYGGIKKYQWVTLPLALHGVICRKDGTTVKVSIGDKPEDPVFGVSDLLIHLAGEQMEKKAVKVIEGENLNLLIGSIPVDSENGESEKEVKEKVKANILSLLAKEYQVEEEDFLSAEIEVVPAGAARDYGFDRSMIMGYGHDDRVCAYPSYQAMLEVKVPEYTSVCLLVDKEEIGSVGASGMQSRFFENCVAEVMNLAGTYSELALRRALRNSKVLSSDVSAAFDPNFPSVMEKKNSAFFGHGLVFNKYTGARGKSGSNDANAEYMAKLRNIMDTNEVSFQTAELGKVDQGGGGTIAYILGNYGMNVIDSGVAVLNMHAPWEIISKVDLYEAYRGYVAFLNQA
;
A
#
# COMPACT_ATOMS: atom_id res chain seq x y z
N MET A 1 13.11 -16.71 23.76
CA MET A 1 13.68 -15.37 23.95
C MET A 1 12.49 -14.42 24.05
N GLU A 2 12.26 -13.79 25.20
CA GLU A 2 11.14 -12.85 25.34
C GLU A 2 11.62 -11.46 24.89
N THR A 3 11.00 -10.90 23.87
CA THR A 3 11.20 -9.50 23.48
C THR A 3 10.45 -8.60 24.45
N LYS A 4 11.05 -7.47 24.83
CA LYS A 4 10.41 -6.50 25.73
C LYS A 4 9.47 -5.59 24.92
N ASN A 5 8.37 -5.18 25.55
CA ASN A 5 7.50 -4.18 24.97
C ASN A 5 8.26 -2.86 24.77
N ALA A 6 8.28 -2.37 23.54
CA ALA A 6 9.04 -1.18 23.15
C ALA A 6 8.55 0.11 23.83
N TRP A 7 7.29 0.20 24.21
CA TRP A 7 6.77 1.34 24.98
C TRP A 7 7.52 1.57 26.29
N LEU A 8 8.14 0.53 26.88
CA LEU A 8 8.89 0.65 28.15
C LEU A 8 10.13 1.53 28.03
N LYS A 9 10.69 1.73 26.84
CA LYS A 9 11.85 2.60 26.61
C LYS A 9 11.48 4.04 26.25
N TYR A 10 10.20 4.33 25.97
CA TYR A 10 9.71 5.63 25.57
C TYR A 10 8.99 6.35 26.72
N THR A 11 9.65 7.36 27.28
CA THR A 11 9.11 8.21 28.37
C THR A 11 9.32 9.68 28.04
N GLY A 12 8.50 10.57 28.61
CA GLY A 12 8.66 12.01 28.43
C GLY A 12 8.67 12.43 26.95
N GLU A 13 9.68 13.21 26.56
CA GLU A 13 9.83 13.73 25.18
C GLU A 13 9.95 12.63 24.13
N LYS A 14 10.66 11.55 24.40
CA LYS A 14 10.77 10.41 23.49
C LYS A 14 9.42 9.75 23.19
N LYS A 15 8.49 9.76 24.16
CA LYS A 15 7.14 9.28 23.92
C LYS A 15 6.38 10.21 23.00
N ALA A 16 6.57 11.53 23.15
CA ALA A 16 5.97 12.52 22.25
C ALA A 16 6.44 12.33 20.81
N GLU A 17 7.74 12.09 20.57
CA GLU A 17 8.28 11.79 19.23
C GLU A 17 7.56 10.61 18.55
N VAL A 18 7.27 9.53 19.29
CA VAL A 18 6.49 8.39 18.76
C VAL A 18 5.10 8.81 18.32
N PHE A 19 4.42 9.64 19.14
CA PHE A 19 3.07 10.12 18.81
C PHE A 19 3.08 11.12 17.65
N ASP A 20 4.06 11.99 17.56
CA ASP A 20 4.20 12.99 16.49
C ASP A 20 4.48 12.29 15.14
N PHE A 21 5.39 11.32 15.11
CA PHE A 21 5.64 10.52 13.92
C PHE A 21 4.38 9.76 13.49
N ALA A 22 3.70 9.13 14.44
CA ALA A 22 2.47 8.39 14.17
C ALA A 22 1.31 9.30 13.71
N GLU A 23 1.26 10.56 14.16
CA GLU A 23 0.28 11.54 13.69
C GLU A 23 0.56 11.93 12.22
N GLY A 24 1.82 12.08 11.83
CA GLY A 24 2.22 12.26 10.42
C GLY A 24 1.72 11.11 9.54
N TYR A 25 1.93 9.89 9.99
CA TYR A 25 1.42 8.70 9.30
C TYR A 25 -0.12 8.63 9.27
N ARG A 26 -0.80 8.92 10.38
CA ARG A 26 -2.26 8.92 10.45
C ARG A 26 -2.89 9.89 9.44
N LYS A 27 -2.29 11.06 9.24
CA LYS A 27 -2.69 12.02 8.20
C LYS A 27 -2.45 11.45 6.81
N PHE A 28 -1.25 10.91 6.57
CA PHE A 28 -0.87 10.31 5.29
C PHE A 28 -1.86 9.22 4.86
N ILE A 29 -2.15 8.24 5.72
CA ILE A 29 -3.03 7.12 5.38
C ILE A 29 -4.51 7.54 5.26
N SER A 30 -4.90 8.65 5.90
CA SER A 30 -6.23 9.24 5.74
C SER A 30 -6.44 9.86 4.37
N GLU A 31 -5.40 10.47 3.80
CA GLU A 31 -5.45 11.22 2.54
C GLU A 31 -5.05 10.35 1.34
N CYS A 32 -4.15 9.38 1.55
CA CYS A 32 -3.56 8.56 0.51
C CYS A 32 -4.19 7.16 0.52
N LYS A 33 -5.41 7.02 0.01
CA LYS A 33 -6.17 5.77 0.02
C LYS A 33 -5.96 4.88 -1.20
N THR A 34 -5.30 5.38 -2.23
CA THR A 34 -4.98 4.64 -3.46
C THR A 34 -3.49 4.68 -3.72
N GLU A 35 -2.95 3.74 -4.50
CA GLU A 35 -1.55 3.76 -4.91
C GLU A 35 -1.20 5.04 -5.67
N ARG A 36 -2.13 5.58 -6.49
CA ARG A 36 -1.93 6.86 -7.17
C ARG A 36 -1.83 8.03 -6.21
N ALA A 37 -2.66 8.07 -5.18
CA ALA A 37 -2.62 9.11 -4.17
C ALA A 37 -1.31 9.04 -3.38
N CYS A 38 -0.89 7.84 -2.96
CA CYS A 38 0.39 7.60 -2.29
C CYS A 38 1.58 8.04 -3.15
N ALA A 39 1.67 7.52 -4.38
CA ALA A 39 2.78 7.84 -5.29
C ALA A 39 2.87 9.35 -5.55
N ASN A 40 1.73 10.00 -5.83
CA ASN A 40 1.73 11.44 -6.08
C ASN A 40 2.14 12.25 -4.85
N ALA A 41 1.58 11.96 -3.66
CA ALA A 41 1.90 12.69 -2.44
C ALA A 41 3.38 12.58 -2.10
N LEU A 42 3.94 11.36 -2.11
CA LEU A 42 5.34 11.11 -1.79
C LEU A 42 6.28 11.67 -2.87
N TYR A 43 5.91 11.63 -4.16
CA TYR A 43 6.69 12.23 -5.24
C TYR A 43 6.80 13.75 -5.08
N GLN A 44 5.66 14.44 -4.83
CA GLN A 44 5.66 15.89 -4.65
C GLN A 44 6.45 16.32 -3.41
N ASP A 45 6.38 15.56 -2.33
CA ASP A 45 7.13 15.83 -1.12
C ASP A 45 8.63 15.57 -1.32
N ALA A 46 9.02 14.50 -1.99
CA ALA A 46 10.41 14.20 -2.35
C ALA A 46 11.03 15.28 -3.25
N LYS A 47 10.29 15.81 -4.24
CA LYS A 47 10.76 16.94 -5.06
C LYS A 47 11.05 18.17 -4.19
N LYS A 48 10.21 18.49 -3.19
CA LYS A 48 10.45 19.58 -2.23
C LYS A 48 11.66 19.29 -1.33
N ALA A 49 11.93 18.02 -1.01
CA ALA A 49 13.10 17.58 -0.26
C ALA A 49 14.39 17.50 -1.08
N GLY A 50 14.35 17.93 -2.36
CA GLY A 50 15.52 18.04 -3.23
C GLY A 50 15.84 16.78 -4.04
N PHE A 51 14.88 15.86 -4.21
CA PHE A 51 15.02 14.78 -5.19
C PHE A 51 14.75 15.30 -6.58
N CYS A 52 15.63 14.97 -7.54
CA CYS A 52 15.51 15.28 -8.95
C CYS A 52 14.80 14.13 -9.68
N ASP A 53 13.93 14.45 -10.62
CA ASP A 53 13.25 13.43 -11.42
C ASP A 53 14.23 12.76 -12.39
N LEU A 54 14.18 11.42 -12.49
CA LEU A 54 15.10 10.66 -13.32
C LEU A 54 14.95 10.99 -14.82
N ASP A 55 13.73 11.15 -15.31
CA ASP A 55 13.50 11.48 -16.72
C ASP A 55 14.00 12.90 -17.08
N GLU A 56 13.85 13.86 -16.13
CA GLU A 56 14.43 15.20 -16.27
C GLU A 56 15.98 15.14 -16.32
N LEU A 57 16.60 14.32 -15.47
CA LEU A 57 18.06 14.12 -15.45
C LEU A 57 18.57 13.45 -16.73
N ILE A 58 17.86 12.43 -17.22
CA ILE A 58 18.18 11.79 -18.52
C ILE A 58 18.10 12.81 -19.66
N ALA A 59 17.04 13.61 -19.69
CA ALA A 59 16.84 14.61 -20.74
C ALA A 59 17.90 15.71 -20.72
N SER A 60 18.39 16.11 -19.54
CA SER A 60 19.44 17.12 -19.38
C SER A 60 20.86 16.58 -19.61
N GLY A 61 21.07 15.26 -19.44
CA GLY A 61 22.38 14.62 -19.48
C GLY A 61 23.27 15.01 -18.28
N GLU A 62 22.66 15.38 -17.16
CA GLU A 62 23.37 15.78 -15.95
C GLU A 62 24.06 14.58 -15.31
N THR A 63 25.33 14.75 -14.89
CA THR A 63 26.12 13.68 -14.28
C THR A 63 25.86 13.59 -12.79
N LEU A 64 25.63 12.37 -12.29
CA LEU A 64 25.37 12.09 -10.88
C LEU A 64 26.65 11.76 -10.11
N LYS A 65 26.65 12.12 -8.81
CA LYS A 65 27.72 11.87 -7.84
C LYS A 65 27.16 11.47 -6.47
N ALA A 66 28.03 11.02 -5.59
CA ALA A 66 27.66 10.67 -4.22
C ALA A 66 26.92 11.83 -3.51
N GLY A 67 25.80 11.48 -2.86
CA GLY A 67 24.89 12.40 -2.17
C GLY A 67 23.76 12.95 -3.05
N ASP A 68 23.82 12.79 -4.39
CA ASP A 68 22.74 13.20 -5.27
C ASP A 68 21.48 12.35 -5.04
N ARG A 69 20.33 13.01 -5.11
CA ARG A 69 19.00 12.46 -4.80
C ARG A 69 18.18 12.35 -6.08
N VAL A 70 17.74 11.15 -6.40
CA VAL A 70 16.99 10.84 -7.63
C VAL A 70 15.67 10.18 -7.28
N ILE A 71 14.61 10.53 -8.01
CA ILE A 71 13.31 9.88 -7.93
C ILE A 71 12.80 9.53 -9.32
N ALA A 72 12.28 8.33 -9.49
CA ALA A 72 11.61 7.88 -10.71
C ALA A 72 10.15 7.53 -10.39
N ASN A 73 9.24 7.90 -11.30
CA ASN A 73 7.82 7.65 -11.17
C ASN A 73 7.38 6.56 -12.15
N ASN A 74 6.74 5.51 -11.63
CA ASN A 74 6.20 4.42 -12.44
C ASN A 74 4.70 4.64 -12.70
N MET A 75 4.35 5.31 -13.79
CA MET A 75 2.96 5.49 -14.25
C MET A 75 2.03 6.15 -13.21
N GLY A 76 2.59 6.90 -12.25
CA GLY A 76 1.83 7.47 -11.14
C GLY A 76 1.34 6.47 -10.10
N LYS A 77 1.85 5.23 -10.08
CA LYS A 77 1.42 4.13 -9.21
C LYS A 77 2.55 3.48 -8.41
N GLY A 78 3.79 3.91 -8.64
CA GLY A 78 4.95 3.42 -7.93
C GLY A 78 6.11 4.39 -8.02
N LEU A 79 7.10 4.25 -7.16
CA LEU A 79 8.26 5.14 -7.06
C LEU A 79 9.53 4.33 -6.84
N ALA A 80 10.64 4.80 -7.41
CA ALA A 80 11.98 4.37 -7.02
C ALA A 80 12.80 5.62 -6.65
N MET A 81 13.31 5.66 -5.41
CA MET A 81 14.12 6.77 -4.90
C MET A 81 15.54 6.28 -4.65
N PHE A 82 16.51 7.12 -4.98
CA PHE A 82 17.93 6.83 -4.81
C PHE A 82 18.61 7.99 -4.10
N VAL A 83 19.48 7.69 -3.14
CA VAL A 83 20.51 8.59 -2.64
C VAL A 83 21.85 7.93 -2.93
N LEU A 84 22.63 8.51 -3.85
CA LEU A 84 23.85 7.88 -4.35
C LEU A 84 24.91 7.79 -3.25
N GLY A 85 25.51 6.62 -3.12
CA GLY A 85 26.56 6.34 -2.15
C GLY A 85 27.96 6.74 -2.64
N GLU A 86 28.92 6.66 -1.72
CA GLU A 86 30.35 6.85 -2.05
C GLU A 86 30.92 5.67 -2.83
N LYS A 87 30.39 4.46 -2.61
CA LYS A 87 30.77 3.23 -3.31
C LYS A 87 30.11 3.15 -4.67
N ASP A 88 30.84 2.58 -5.63
CA ASP A 88 30.27 2.22 -6.93
C ASP A 88 29.07 1.26 -6.77
N MET A 89 27.98 1.53 -7.47
CA MET A 89 26.74 0.76 -7.35
C MET A 89 26.94 -0.74 -7.66
N SER A 90 27.94 -1.12 -8.45
CA SER A 90 28.27 -2.54 -8.69
C SER A 90 28.68 -3.31 -7.43
N GLN A 91 28.99 -2.61 -6.34
CA GLN A 91 29.25 -3.21 -5.04
C GLN A 91 27.97 -3.52 -4.25
N GLY A 92 26.80 -3.10 -4.75
CA GLY A 92 25.48 -3.31 -4.17
C GLY A 92 24.84 -2.04 -3.63
N MET A 93 23.55 -2.15 -3.30
CA MET A 93 22.71 -1.10 -2.75
C MET A 93 22.04 -1.58 -1.48
N ASN A 94 21.64 -0.66 -0.61
CA ASN A 94 20.77 -0.94 0.53
C ASN A 94 19.33 -0.50 0.16
N ILE A 95 18.41 -1.46 0.06
CA ILE A 95 17.09 -1.27 -0.53
C ILE A 95 16.00 -1.50 0.52
N LEU A 96 15.10 -0.54 0.67
CA LEU A 96 13.81 -0.69 1.33
C LEU A 96 12.74 -0.87 0.25
N GLY A 97 12.01 -1.97 0.26
CA GLY A 97 10.91 -2.24 -0.67
C GLY A 97 9.59 -2.37 0.08
N ALA A 98 8.52 -1.77 -0.43
CA ALA A 98 7.17 -1.89 0.12
C ALA A 98 6.15 -1.73 -1.00
N HIS A 99 4.90 -2.20 -0.79
CA HIS A 99 3.84 -1.89 -1.74
C HIS A 99 2.92 -0.78 -1.24
N ILE A 100 2.17 -0.17 -2.16
CA ILE A 100 1.28 0.96 -1.87
C ILE A 100 -0.15 0.76 -2.35
N ASP A 101 -0.43 -0.35 -3.04
CA ASP A 101 -1.79 -0.83 -3.29
C ASP A 101 -2.35 -1.54 -2.04
N SER A 102 -3.66 -1.73 -1.98
CA SER A 102 -4.35 -2.42 -0.89
C SER A 102 -5.62 -3.09 -1.41
N PRO A 103 -6.14 -4.15 -0.74
CA PRO A 103 -7.38 -4.79 -1.14
C PRO A 103 -8.56 -3.83 -1.13
N ARG A 104 -9.41 -3.88 -2.16
CA ARG A 104 -10.51 -2.94 -2.40
C ARG A 104 -11.57 -3.46 -3.37
N LEU A 105 -12.49 -2.61 -3.75
CA LEU A 105 -13.33 -2.81 -4.93
C LEU A 105 -12.93 -1.82 -6.02
N ASP A 106 -12.95 -2.24 -7.28
CA ASP A 106 -12.75 -1.38 -8.45
C ASP A 106 -14.04 -1.30 -9.25
N LEU A 107 -14.35 -0.15 -9.86
CA LEU A 107 -15.45 -0.07 -10.81
C LEU A 107 -15.14 -0.87 -12.09
N LYS A 108 -16.12 -1.57 -12.63
CA LYS A 108 -16.01 -2.18 -13.96
C LYS A 108 -15.98 -1.10 -15.05
N GLN A 109 -15.61 -1.47 -16.30
CA GLN A 109 -15.50 -0.52 -17.41
C GLN A 109 -16.86 0.07 -17.86
N VAL A 110 -17.94 -0.68 -17.68
CA VAL A 110 -19.31 -0.20 -17.92
C VAL A 110 -20.09 -0.38 -16.63
N PRO A 111 -19.89 0.54 -15.64
CA PRO A 111 -20.36 0.28 -14.28
C PRO A 111 -21.80 0.71 -14.02
N LEU A 112 -22.28 1.75 -14.72
CA LEU A 112 -23.51 2.44 -14.38
C LEU A 112 -24.75 1.75 -14.98
N TYR A 113 -25.68 1.35 -14.13
CA TYR A 113 -26.98 0.81 -14.52
C TYR A 113 -28.08 1.26 -13.56
N GLU A 114 -29.34 1.08 -13.97
CA GLU A 114 -30.49 1.28 -13.12
C GLU A 114 -31.30 -0.01 -13.02
N ASP A 115 -31.74 -0.36 -11.83
CA ASP A 115 -32.70 -1.42 -11.58
C ASP A 115 -33.67 -0.98 -10.49
N THR A 116 -34.98 -1.21 -10.70
CA THR A 116 -36.04 -0.86 -9.75
C THR A 116 -35.96 0.58 -9.21
N GLU A 117 -35.70 1.54 -10.11
CA GLU A 117 -35.54 2.98 -9.79
C GLU A 117 -34.39 3.28 -8.80
N MET A 118 -33.35 2.45 -8.81
CA MET A 118 -32.09 2.68 -8.11
C MET A 118 -30.94 2.69 -9.10
N ALA A 119 -30.10 3.73 -9.06
CA ALA A 119 -28.86 3.78 -9.82
C ALA A 119 -27.75 3.07 -9.06
N MET A 120 -27.05 2.20 -9.77
CA MET A 120 -26.03 1.32 -9.22
C MET A 120 -24.73 1.43 -10.01
N LEU A 121 -23.59 1.11 -9.36
CA LEU A 121 -22.30 0.92 -10.01
C LEU A 121 -21.81 -0.52 -9.81
N ASP A 122 -21.55 -1.22 -10.91
CA ASP A 122 -20.91 -2.54 -10.92
C ASP A 122 -19.47 -2.47 -10.47
N THR A 123 -19.08 -3.39 -9.59
CA THR A 123 -17.72 -3.50 -9.09
C THR A 123 -17.09 -4.87 -9.34
N HIS A 124 -15.76 -4.90 -9.24
CA HIS A 124 -14.96 -6.12 -9.11
C HIS A 124 -14.03 -5.97 -7.91
N TYR A 125 -13.95 -6.98 -7.03
CA TYR A 125 -13.00 -6.92 -5.93
C TYR A 125 -11.55 -7.12 -6.40
N TYR A 126 -10.62 -6.48 -5.70
CA TYR A 126 -9.19 -6.50 -5.93
C TYR A 126 -8.50 -7.05 -4.67
N GLY A 127 -7.58 -8.02 -4.85
CA GLY A 127 -6.89 -8.67 -3.75
C GLY A 127 -7.74 -9.68 -2.98
N GLY A 128 -7.18 -10.18 -1.87
CA GLY A 128 -7.78 -11.21 -1.04
C GLY A 128 -8.69 -10.65 0.04
N ILE A 129 -10.00 -10.47 -0.22
CA ILE A 129 -10.96 -9.93 0.74
C ILE A 129 -11.93 -10.96 1.30
N LYS A 130 -12.40 -10.72 2.52
CA LYS A 130 -13.62 -11.34 3.05
C LYS A 130 -14.81 -10.48 2.65
N LYS A 131 -15.50 -10.85 1.57
CA LYS A 131 -16.55 -10.03 0.94
C LYS A 131 -17.62 -9.52 1.90
N TYR A 132 -17.99 -10.32 2.92
CA TYR A 132 -18.97 -9.95 3.94
C TYR A 132 -18.55 -8.77 4.84
N GLN A 133 -17.26 -8.39 4.84
CA GLN A 133 -16.79 -7.22 5.57
C GLN A 133 -17.01 -5.91 4.79
N TRP A 134 -17.37 -5.97 3.51
CA TRP A 134 -17.51 -4.82 2.63
C TRP A 134 -18.94 -4.34 2.42
N VAL A 135 -19.93 -5.06 2.96
CA VAL A 135 -21.33 -4.64 2.94
C VAL A 135 -21.68 -3.76 4.14
N THR A 136 -22.70 -2.91 4.01
CA THR A 136 -23.21 -2.02 5.07
C THR A 136 -22.19 -1.02 5.64
N LEU A 137 -21.16 -0.70 4.88
CA LEU A 137 -20.15 0.30 5.24
C LEU A 137 -20.34 1.57 4.42
N PRO A 138 -20.06 2.76 4.98
CA PRO A 138 -19.86 3.95 4.17
C PRO A 138 -18.58 3.81 3.36
N LEU A 139 -18.70 3.99 2.03
CA LEU A 139 -17.62 3.85 1.07
C LEU A 139 -17.42 5.17 0.30
N ALA A 140 -16.21 5.41 -0.14
CA ALA A 140 -15.75 6.56 -0.90
C ALA A 140 -15.25 6.11 -2.28
N LEU A 141 -15.28 7.02 -3.26
CA LEU A 141 -14.75 6.83 -4.61
C LEU A 141 -13.47 7.64 -4.78
N HIS A 142 -12.39 6.98 -5.17
CA HIS A 142 -11.10 7.59 -5.45
C HIS A 142 -10.54 7.13 -6.79
N GLY A 143 -9.82 8.00 -7.48
CA GLY A 143 -9.11 7.60 -8.68
C GLY A 143 -9.06 8.67 -9.74
N VAL A 144 -9.04 8.25 -11.00
CA VAL A 144 -8.95 9.13 -12.17
C VAL A 144 -9.83 8.66 -13.32
N ILE A 145 -10.31 9.61 -14.09
CA ILE A 145 -10.98 9.39 -15.37
C ILE A 145 -10.15 10.10 -16.44
N CYS A 146 -9.62 9.36 -17.40
CA CYS A 146 -8.86 9.91 -18.51
C CYS A 146 -9.77 10.05 -19.73
N ARG A 147 -10.01 11.30 -20.19
CA ARG A 147 -10.85 11.59 -21.35
C ARG A 147 -10.11 11.34 -22.65
N LYS A 148 -10.85 11.22 -23.75
CA LYS A 148 -10.28 11.03 -25.11
C LYS A 148 -9.38 12.17 -25.58
N ASP A 149 -9.57 13.38 -25.06
CA ASP A 149 -8.75 14.55 -25.37
C ASP A 149 -7.40 14.57 -24.60
N GLY A 150 -7.15 13.55 -23.75
CA GLY A 150 -5.97 13.44 -22.91
C GLY A 150 -6.08 14.16 -21.56
N THR A 151 -7.17 14.84 -21.28
CA THR A 151 -7.39 15.46 -19.97
C THR A 151 -7.73 14.40 -18.91
N THR A 152 -7.34 14.66 -17.66
CA THR A 152 -7.59 13.74 -16.54
C THR A 152 -8.43 14.44 -15.48
N VAL A 153 -9.53 13.81 -15.10
CA VAL A 153 -10.37 14.21 -13.97
C VAL A 153 -9.98 13.39 -12.75
N LYS A 154 -9.61 14.04 -11.67
CA LYS A 154 -9.37 13.38 -10.38
C LYS A 154 -10.70 13.21 -9.65
N VAL A 155 -10.96 11.99 -9.19
CA VAL A 155 -12.12 11.64 -8.37
C VAL A 155 -11.66 11.43 -6.93
N SER A 156 -12.35 12.08 -5.97
CA SER A 156 -12.17 11.91 -4.52
C SER A 156 -13.44 12.37 -3.84
N ILE A 157 -14.36 11.44 -3.56
CA ILE A 157 -15.71 11.71 -3.04
C ILE A 157 -16.00 10.74 -1.91
N GLY A 158 -16.41 11.24 -0.75
CA GLY A 158 -16.88 10.44 0.39
C GLY A 158 -16.06 10.58 1.67
N ASP A 159 -14.95 11.35 1.65
CA ASP A 159 -14.10 11.50 2.84
C ASP A 159 -14.38 12.73 3.67
N LYS A 160 -14.92 13.78 3.06
CA LYS A 160 -15.24 15.02 3.76
C LYS A 160 -16.65 14.93 4.35
N PRO A 161 -16.92 15.64 5.45
CA PRO A 161 -18.26 15.65 6.07
C PRO A 161 -19.39 16.09 5.13
N GLU A 162 -19.07 16.94 4.16
CA GLU A 162 -20.01 17.46 3.15
C GLU A 162 -20.20 16.54 1.95
N ASP A 163 -19.33 15.56 1.75
CA ASP A 163 -19.41 14.62 0.64
C ASP A 163 -20.54 13.59 0.87
N PRO A 164 -21.23 13.13 -0.18
CA PRO A 164 -22.05 11.93 -0.08
C PRO A 164 -21.17 10.70 0.10
N VAL A 165 -21.67 9.69 0.77
CA VAL A 165 -21.07 8.35 0.83
C VAL A 165 -21.87 7.36 0.02
N PHE A 166 -21.25 6.25 -0.35
CA PHE A 166 -21.83 5.16 -1.09
C PHE A 166 -21.83 3.89 -0.26
N GLY A 167 -22.46 2.81 -0.73
CA GLY A 167 -22.42 1.56 0.02
C GLY A 167 -23.03 0.40 -0.74
N VAL A 168 -22.64 -0.80 -0.29
CA VAL A 168 -23.20 -2.06 -0.72
C VAL A 168 -24.25 -2.46 0.30
N SER A 169 -25.50 -2.68 -0.14
CA SER A 169 -26.57 -3.16 0.73
C SER A 169 -26.40 -4.64 1.08
N ASP A 170 -26.99 -5.07 2.17
CA ASP A 170 -27.08 -6.48 2.57
C ASP A 170 -28.55 -6.80 2.97
N LEU A 171 -28.88 -8.07 2.98
CA LEU A 171 -30.21 -8.51 3.39
C LEU A 171 -30.46 -8.21 4.88
N LEU A 172 -31.70 -7.76 5.17
CA LEU A 172 -32.13 -7.70 6.56
C LEU A 172 -32.25 -9.13 7.14
N ILE A 173 -32.01 -9.26 8.43
CA ILE A 173 -31.97 -10.57 9.13
C ILE A 173 -33.24 -11.40 8.92
N HIS A 174 -34.40 -10.78 8.80
CA HIS A 174 -35.66 -11.48 8.65
C HIS A 174 -35.89 -12.13 7.25
N LEU A 175 -35.07 -11.74 6.26
CA LEU A 175 -35.06 -12.34 4.91
C LEU A 175 -33.77 -13.15 4.64
N ALA A 176 -32.83 -13.16 5.56
CA ALA A 176 -31.50 -13.73 5.37
C ALA A 176 -31.41 -15.25 5.69
N GLY A 177 -32.52 -15.98 5.87
CA GLY A 177 -32.50 -17.37 6.27
C GLY A 177 -31.59 -18.25 5.41
N GLU A 178 -31.79 -18.27 4.10
CA GLU A 178 -30.95 -19.03 3.17
C GLU A 178 -29.50 -18.48 3.09
N GLN A 179 -29.32 -17.15 3.19
CA GLN A 179 -28.00 -16.52 3.19
C GLN A 179 -27.18 -16.98 4.39
N MET A 180 -27.78 -17.05 5.58
CA MET A 180 -27.09 -17.44 6.83
C MET A 180 -26.69 -18.92 6.87
N GLU A 181 -27.27 -19.77 6.04
CA GLU A 181 -26.88 -21.18 5.90
C GLU A 181 -25.71 -21.38 4.92
N LYS A 182 -25.34 -20.36 4.14
CA LYS A 182 -24.21 -20.43 3.22
C LYS A 182 -22.87 -20.43 3.97
N LYS A 183 -21.86 -21.09 3.40
CA LYS A 183 -20.47 -20.94 3.88
C LYS A 183 -20.04 -19.47 3.76
N ALA A 184 -19.27 -18.97 4.72
CA ALA A 184 -18.84 -17.55 4.79
C ALA A 184 -18.24 -17.02 3.45
N VAL A 185 -17.51 -17.85 2.71
CA VAL A 185 -16.96 -17.50 1.39
C VAL A 185 -18.03 -17.24 0.32
N LYS A 186 -19.25 -17.72 0.53
CA LYS A 186 -20.40 -17.62 -0.38
C LYS A 186 -21.56 -16.77 0.18
N VAL A 187 -21.43 -16.25 1.39
CA VAL A 187 -22.50 -15.47 2.03
C VAL A 187 -22.79 -14.18 1.26
N ILE A 188 -21.73 -13.57 0.71
CA ILE A 188 -21.81 -12.46 -0.25
C ILE A 188 -21.15 -12.94 -1.55
N GLU A 189 -21.86 -12.83 -2.65
CA GLU A 189 -21.35 -13.15 -3.99
C GLU A 189 -20.59 -11.94 -4.56
N GLY A 190 -19.56 -12.17 -5.39
CA GLY A 190 -18.76 -11.07 -5.95
C GLY A 190 -19.56 -10.11 -6.81
N GLU A 191 -20.51 -10.66 -7.61
CA GLU A 191 -21.40 -9.87 -8.47
C GLU A 191 -22.45 -9.05 -7.69
N ASN A 192 -22.58 -9.26 -6.37
CA ASN A 192 -23.50 -8.51 -5.51
C ASN A 192 -22.80 -7.42 -4.70
N LEU A 193 -21.53 -7.13 -4.98
CA LEU A 193 -20.77 -6.03 -4.35
C LEU A 193 -20.98 -4.70 -5.10
N ASN A 194 -22.17 -4.43 -5.57
CA ASN A 194 -22.48 -3.24 -6.36
C ASN A 194 -22.92 -2.08 -5.46
N LEU A 195 -22.48 -0.87 -5.81
CA LEU A 195 -22.76 0.33 -5.03
C LEU A 195 -24.12 0.91 -5.39
N LEU A 196 -24.94 1.22 -4.39
CA LEU A 196 -26.08 2.10 -4.54
C LEU A 196 -25.61 3.56 -4.52
N ILE A 197 -25.97 4.32 -5.58
CA ILE A 197 -25.48 5.69 -5.77
C ILE A 197 -26.58 6.74 -5.96
N GLY A 198 -27.83 6.36 -6.11
CA GLY A 198 -28.92 7.32 -6.22
C GLY A 198 -30.28 6.69 -6.45
N SER A 199 -31.35 7.48 -6.22
CA SER A 199 -32.74 7.06 -6.35
C SER A 199 -33.68 8.18 -6.79
N ILE A 200 -33.20 9.36 -7.18
CA ILE A 200 -34.00 10.48 -7.65
C ILE A 200 -34.11 10.42 -9.17
N PRO A 201 -35.31 10.29 -9.75
CA PRO A 201 -35.48 10.37 -11.19
C PRO A 201 -35.30 11.80 -11.70
N VAL A 202 -34.90 11.95 -12.97
CA VAL A 202 -34.80 13.26 -13.61
C VAL A 202 -36.18 13.93 -13.65
N ASP A 203 -36.22 15.23 -13.34
CA ASP A 203 -37.47 16.01 -13.41
C ASP A 203 -37.93 16.18 -14.86
N SER A 204 -39.22 15.91 -15.09
CA SER A 204 -39.87 16.03 -16.39
C SER A 204 -40.24 17.48 -16.80
N GLU A 205 -39.88 18.50 -15.97
CA GLU A 205 -40.27 19.90 -16.22
C GLU A 205 -39.45 20.64 -17.30
N ASN A 206 -38.39 20.06 -17.85
CA ASN A 206 -37.56 20.71 -18.88
C ASN A 206 -37.98 20.38 -20.32
N GLY A 207 -39.27 20.21 -20.61
CA GLY A 207 -39.83 20.46 -21.96
C GLY A 207 -39.42 19.53 -23.09
N GLU A 208 -38.64 18.47 -22.86
CA GLU A 208 -38.47 17.40 -23.83
C GLU A 208 -39.61 16.40 -23.67
N SER A 209 -40.30 16.15 -24.80
CA SER A 209 -41.49 15.30 -24.89
C SER A 209 -41.32 14.01 -24.03
N GLU A 210 -42.36 13.64 -23.29
CA GLU A 210 -42.55 12.42 -22.48
C GLU A 210 -42.22 11.09 -23.21
N LYS A 211 -41.43 11.10 -24.26
CA LYS A 211 -40.95 9.91 -24.95
C LYS A 211 -39.80 9.28 -24.18
N GLU A 212 -40.19 8.44 -23.20
CA GLU A 212 -39.47 7.22 -22.83
C GLU A 212 -37.97 7.33 -22.51
N VAL A 213 -37.59 8.16 -21.52
CA VAL A 213 -36.37 7.87 -20.79
C VAL A 213 -36.67 6.64 -19.93
N LYS A 214 -36.19 5.47 -20.32
CA LYS A 214 -36.47 4.19 -19.63
C LYS A 214 -35.78 4.13 -18.25
N GLU A 215 -34.60 4.79 -18.08
CA GLU A 215 -33.77 4.78 -16.89
C GLU A 215 -33.65 6.22 -16.36
N LYS A 216 -34.69 6.72 -15.69
CA LYS A 216 -34.76 8.13 -15.25
C LYS A 216 -33.82 8.47 -14.12
N VAL A 217 -33.52 7.54 -13.22
CA VAL A 217 -32.59 7.72 -12.12
C VAL A 217 -31.18 7.73 -12.66
N LYS A 218 -30.81 6.80 -13.53
CA LYS A 218 -29.54 6.79 -14.25
C LYS A 218 -29.30 8.09 -15.01
N ALA A 219 -30.31 8.59 -15.72
CA ALA A 219 -30.24 9.85 -16.46
C ALA A 219 -29.97 11.05 -15.55
N ASN A 220 -30.55 11.07 -14.34
CA ASN A 220 -30.27 12.11 -13.35
C ASN A 220 -28.80 12.02 -12.84
N ILE A 221 -28.31 10.81 -12.54
CA ILE A 221 -26.90 10.61 -12.14
C ILE A 221 -25.95 11.08 -13.25
N LEU A 222 -26.20 10.73 -14.51
CA LEU A 222 -25.38 11.21 -15.63
C LEU A 222 -25.41 12.73 -15.76
N SER A 223 -26.55 13.37 -15.54
CA SER A 223 -26.68 14.84 -15.51
C SER A 223 -25.83 15.47 -14.40
N LEU A 224 -25.83 14.87 -13.19
CA LEU A 224 -25.00 15.32 -12.07
C LEU A 224 -23.50 15.14 -12.37
N LEU A 225 -23.08 14.00 -12.91
CA LEU A 225 -21.70 13.73 -13.30
C LEU A 225 -21.22 14.71 -14.38
N ALA A 226 -22.04 14.97 -15.39
CA ALA A 226 -21.71 15.94 -16.44
C ALA A 226 -21.60 17.37 -15.88
N LYS A 227 -22.50 17.78 -14.98
CA LYS A 227 -22.52 19.11 -14.40
C LYS A 227 -21.36 19.37 -13.42
N GLU A 228 -21.09 18.42 -12.52
CA GLU A 228 -20.15 18.61 -11.42
C GLU A 228 -18.71 18.21 -11.80
N TYR A 229 -18.58 17.14 -12.59
CA TYR A 229 -17.27 16.56 -12.94
C TYR A 229 -16.96 16.65 -14.43
N GLN A 230 -17.91 17.12 -15.27
CA GLN A 230 -17.77 17.16 -16.73
C GLN A 230 -17.42 15.76 -17.30
N VAL A 231 -18.02 14.70 -16.76
CA VAL A 231 -17.82 13.29 -17.12
C VAL A 231 -19.07 12.79 -17.85
N GLU A 232 -18.86 12.12 -18.97
CA GLU A 232 -19.90 11.41 -19.73
C GLU A 232 -19.84 9.90 -19.43
N GLU A 233 -20.89 9.16 -19.75
CA GLU A 233 -20.94 7.71 -19.47
C GLU A 233 -19.80 6.95 -20.16
N GLU A 234 -19.45 7.32 -21.39
CA GLU A 234 -18.36 6.67 -22.13
C GLU A 234 -16.96 6.90 -21.51
N ASP A 235 -16.77 7.93 -20.69
CA ASP A 235 -15.50 8.21 -20.03
C ASP A 235 -15.14 7.15 -18.97
N PHE A 236 -16.11 6.41 -18.47
CA PHE A 236 -15.84 5.27 -17.59
C PHE A 236 -15.02 4.16 -18.25
N LEU A 237 -15.03 4.05 -19.58
CA LEU A 237 -14.19 3.08 -20.31
C LEU A 237 -12.68 3.28 -20.08
N SER A 238 -12.27 4.49 -19.72
CA SER A 238 -10.89 4.85 -19.42
C SER A 238 -10.74 5.44 -18.00
N ALA A 239 -11.54 4.93 -17.07
CA ALA A 239 -11.49 5.27 -15.66
C ALA A 239 -10.74 4.19 -14.87
N GLU A 240 -10.05 4.64 -13.83
CA GLU A 240 -9.54 3.80 -12.74
C GLU A 240 -10.11 4.37 -11.44
N ILE A 241 -11.26 3.83 -11.01
CA ILE A 241 -11.95 4.27 -9.79
C ILE A 241 -11.99 3.14 -8.79
N GLU A 242 -11.39 3.40 -7.65
CA GLU A 242 -11.33 2.53 -6.50
C GLU A 242 -12.40 2.92 -5.49
N VAL A 243 -13.01 1.90 -4.91
CA VAL A 243 -14.04 2.02 -3.87
C VAL A 243 -13.42 1.57 -2.56
N VAL A 244 -13.30 2.49 -1.63
CA VAL A 244 -12.55 2.31 -0.38
C VAL A 244 -13.39 2.78 0.83
N PRO A 245 -13.08 2.37 2.06
CA PRO A 245 -13.79 2.88 3.24
C PRO A 245 -13.75 4.41 3.35
N ALA A 246 -14.92 5.01 3.58
CA ALA A 246 -15.05 6.45 3.75
C ALA A 246 -14.55 6.91 5.13
N GLY A 247 -13.95 8.10 5.18
CA GLY A 247 -13.50 8.74 6.41
C GLY A 247 -12.03 8.50 6.75
N ALA A 248 -11.53 9.27 7.70
CA ALA A 248 -10.12 9.30 8.10
C ALA A 248 -9.73 8.18 9.05
N ALA A 249 -8.45 7.82 9.06
CA ALA A 249 -7.86 6.97 10.09
C ALA A 249 -7.93 7.64 11.47
N ARG A 250 -8.09 6.84 12.52
CA ARG A 250 -8.34 7.31 13.89
C ARG A 250 -7.41 6.68 14.90
N ASP A 251 -7.14 7.41 15.97
CA ASP A 251 -6.58 6.83 17.20
C ASP A 251 -7.49 5.70 17.70
N TYR A 252 -6.87 4.59 18.10
CA TYR A 252 -7.56 3.40 18.58
C TYR A 252 -7.08 3.00 19.97
N GLY A 253 -8.03 2.58 20.81
CA GLY A 253 -7.81 2.26 22.23
C GLY A 253 -7.90 3.49 23.14
N PHE A 254 -8.17 3.26 24.43
CA PHE A 254 -8.32 4.35 25.41
C PHE A 254 -7.04 5.18 25.58
N ASP A 255 -5.88 4.54 25.44
CA ASP A 255 -4.57 5.16 25.58
C ASP A 255 -4.04 5.75 24.26
N ARG A 256 -4.81 5.60 23.16
CA ARG A 256 -4.45 6.07 21.82
C ARG A 256 -3.12 5.52 21.30
N SER A 257 -2.71 4.36 21.79
CA SER A 257 -1.43 3.73 21.41
C SER A 257 -1.45 3.09 20.02
N MET A 258 -2.62 2.99 19.38
CA MET A 258 -2.84 2.34 18.10
C MET A 258 -3.51 3.30 17.11
N ILE A 259 -3.48 2.92 15.82
CA ILE A 259 -4.21 3.59 14.74
C ILE A 259 -5.07 2.55 14.04
N MET A 260 -6.34 2.90 13.83
CA MET A 260 -7.27 2.17 12.96
C MET A 260 -7.40 2.94 11.64
N GLY A 261 -7.15 2.29 10.52
CA GLY A 261 -7.20 2.91 9.20
C GLY A 261 -7.39 1.87 8.09
N TYR A 262 -7.64 2.35 6.87
CA TYR A 262 -7.71 1.53 5.68
C TYR A 262 -6.35 1.48 4.98
N GLY A 263 -5.89 0.26 4.65
CA GLY A 263 -4.67 0.04 3.88
C GLY A 263 -3.40 0.26 4.68
N HIS A 264 -3.35 -0.14 5.95
CA HIS A 264 -2.10 -0.31 6.68
C HIS A 264 -1.19 -1.30 5.97
N ASP A 265 -1.76 -2.32 5.37
CA ASP A 265 -1.13 -3.23 4.42
C ASP A 265 -1.02 -2.55 3.03
N ASP A 266 0.16 -2.12 2.53
CA ASP A 266 1.44 -2.10 3.26
C ASP A 266 1.97 -0.66 3.45
N ARG A 267 1.06 0.33 3.47
CA ARG A 267 1.43 1.75 3.62
C ARG A 267 2.09 2.05 4.96
N VAL A 268 1.87 1.18 5.97
CA VAL A 268 2.54 1.30 7.28
C VAL A 268 4.03 0.99 7.20
N CYS A 269 4.48 0.24 6.19
CA CYS A 269 5.90 0.03 5.88
C CYS A 269 6.40 1.00 4.81
N ALA A 270 5.56 1.38 3.85
CA ALA A 270 5.92 2.34 2.80
C ALA A 270 6.25 3.73 3.36
N TYR A 271 5.42 4.26 4.26
CA TYR A 271 5.64 5.58 4.87
C TYR A 271 6.95 5.68 5.66
N PRO A 272 7.27 4.81 6.61
CA PRO A 272 8.54 4.87 7.32
C PRO A 272 9.74 4.58 6.41
N SER A 273 9.61 3.78 5.34
CA SER A 273 10.66 3.60 4.33
C SER A 273 10.96 4.90 3.59
N TYR A 274 9.92 5.61 3.17
CA TYR A 274 10.04 6.94 2.57
C TYR A 274 10.67 7.94 3.54
N GLN A 275 10.20 8.03 4.78
CA GLN A 275 10.74 8.94 5.78
C GLN A 275 12.21 8.65 6.08
N ALA A 276 12.61 7.38 6.13
CA ALA A 276 14.01 6.99 6.31
C ALA A 276 14.90 7.48 5.17
N MET A 277 14.41 7.47 3.92
CA MET A 277 15.16 8.01 2.78
C MET A 277 15.42 9.51 2.87
N LEU A 278 14.53 10.28 3.50
CA LEU A 278 14.72 11.71 3.68
C LEU A 278 15.89 12.02 4.65
N GLU A 279 16.17 11.13 5.62
CA GLU A 279 17.28 11.26 6.59
C GLU A 279 18.64 10.95 6.00
N VAL A 280 18.71 10.16 4.93
CA VAL A 280 19.99 9.78 4.29
C VAL A 280 20.63 11.00 3.65
N LYS A 281 21.91 11.24 3.97
CA LYS A 281 22.71 12.34 3.38
C LYS A 281 23.65 11.83 2.30
N VAL A 282 24.79 11.25 2.71
CA VAL A 282 25.76 10.63 1.81
C VAL A 282 26.06 9.25 2.39
N PRO A 283 25.41 8.20 1.91
CA PRO A 283 25.60 6.86 2.44
C PRO A 283 26.87 6.20 1.87
N GLU A 284 27.40 5.18 2.51
CA GLU A 284 28.50 4.40 1.97
C GLU A 284 28.07 3.66 0.69
N TYR A 285 26.97 2.92 0.75
CA TYR A 285 26.33 2.27 -0.41
C TYR A 285 25.10 3.06 -0.83
N THR A 286 24.79 3.11 -2.11
CA THR A 286 23.57 3.76 -2.61
C THR A 286 22.35 3.24 -1.85
N SER A 287 21.61 4.15 -1.24
CA SER A 287 20.34 3.85 -0.57
C SER A 287 19.18 3.95 -1.54
N VAL A 288 18.25 3.02 -1.44
CA VAL A 288 17.08 2.94 -2.33
C VAL A 288 15.80 2.76 -1.51
N CYS A 289 14.74 3.47 -1.88
CA CYS A 289 13.37 3.15 -1.48
C CYS A 289 12.56 2.83 -2.73
N LEU A 290 11.99 1.63 -2.78
CA LEU A 290 11.20 1.12 -3.89
C LEU A 290 9.76 0.89 -3.42
N LEU A 291 8.82 1.69 -3.93
CA LEU A 291 7.40 1.60 -3.64
C LEU A 291 6.67 1.11 -4.88
N VAL A 292 6.02 -0.05 -4.77
CA VAL A 292 5.43 -0.76 -5.91
C VAL A 292 3.92 -0.89 -5.79
N ASP A 293 3.30 -1.19 -6.92
CA ASP A 293 1.87 -1.46 -7.08
C ASP A 293 1.63 -2.96 -7.34
N LYS A 294 0.38 -3.40 -7.22
CA LYS A 294 -0.09 -4.73 -7.62
C LYS A 294 0.43 -5.92 -6.80
N GLU A 295 0.98 -5.67 -5.61
CA GLU A 295 1.39 -6.77 -4.74
C GLU A 295 0.21 -7.70 -4.44
N GLU A 296 -0.93 -7.12 -4.10
CA GLU A 296 -2.16 -7.78 -3.69
C GLU A 296 -2.80 -8.70 -4.75
N ILE A 297 -2.35 -8.57 -6.00
CA ILE A 297 -2.78 -9.41 -7.13
C ILE A 297 -1.61 -10.14 -7.79
N GLY A 298 -0.48 -10.31 -7.08
CA GLY A 298 0.66 -11.11 -7.49
C GLY A 298 1.78 -10.35 -8.20
N SER A 299 1.86 -9.03 -8.07
CA SER A 299 2.93 -8.16 -8.60
C SER A 299 3.10 -8.19 -10.12
N VAL A 300 2.10 -8.64 -10.87
CA VAL A 300 2.13 -8.77 -12.34
C VAL A 300 1.62 -7.48 -12.99
N GLY A 301 2.27 -7.07 -14.08
CA GLY A 301 1.90 -5.88 -14.85
C GLY A 301 2.95 -4.78 -14.81
N ALA A 302 2.75 -3.72 -15.60
CA ALA A 302 3.76 -2.69 -15.84
C ALA A 302 4.14 -1.88 -14.59
N SER A 303 3.23 -1.72 -13.63
CA SER A 303 3.48 -1.02 -12.37
C SER A 303 3.85 -1.96 -11.21
N GLY A 304 3.71 -3.29 -11.37
CA GLY A 304 4.05 -4.28 -10.35
C GLY A 304 5.56 -4.56 -10.26
N MET A 305 5.98 -5.19 -9.16
CA MET A 305 7.40 -5.52 -8.91
C MET A 305 8.00 -6.44 -9.96
N GLN A 306 7.23 -7.26 -10.66
CA GLN A 306 7.71 -8.13 -11.74
C GLN A 306 8.05 -7.38 -13.03
N SER A 307 7.71 -6.09 -13.13
CA SER A 307 8.12 -5.25 -14.26
C SER A 307 9.63 -4.98 -14.26
N ARG A 308 10.13 -4.48 -15.38
CA ARG A 308 11.54 -4.06 -15.50
C ARG A 308 11.81 -2.66 -14.98
N PHE A 309 10.82 -1.99 -14.41
CA PHE A 309 10.94 -0.60 -13.95
C PHE A 309 12.15 -0.38 -13.05
N PHE A 310 12.28 -1.17 -11.98
CA PHE A 310 13.40 -1.01 -11.04
C PHE A 310 14.76 -1.25 -11.69
N GLU A 311 14.91 -2.33 -12.46
CA GLU A 311 16.14 -2.65 -13.18
C GLU A 311 16.54 -1.55 -14.17
N ASN A 312 15.56 -0.99 -14.89
CA ASN A 312 15.78 0.13 -15.81
C ASN A 312 16.21 1.40 -15.06
N CYS A 313 15.57 1.73 -13.92
CA CYS A 313 15.99 2.88 -13.10
C CYS A 313 17.44 2.74 -12.61
N VAL A 314 17.83 1.55 -12.13
CA VAL A 314 19.21 1.29 -11.70
C VAL A 314 20.18 1.47 -12.86
N ALA A 315 19.84 0.97 -14.07
CA ALA A 315 20.68 1.11 -15.26
C ALA A 315 20.87 2.60 -15.64
N GLU A 316 19.80 3.40 -15.63
CA GLU A 316 19.87 4.83 -15.97
C GLU A 316 20.65 5.64 -14.93
N VAL A 317 20.43 5.38 -13.62
CA VAL A 317 21.20 6.03 -12.55
C VAL A 317 22.70 5.69 -12.68
N MET A 318 23.05 4.42 -12.96
CA MET A 318 24.44 4.02 -13.22
C MET A 318 25.01 4.68 -14.48
N ASN A 319 24.20 4.85 -15.52
CA ASN A 319 24.60 5.52 -16.75
C ASN A 319 24.93 7.00 -16.48
N LEU A 320 24.07 7.72 -15.78
CA LEU A 320 24.30 9.11 -15.39
C LEU A 320 25.48 9.27 -14.42
N ALA A 321 25.77 8.25 -13.60
CA ALA A 321 26.97 8.19 -12.75
C ALA A 321 28.26 7.78 -13.50
N GLY A 322 28.16 7.45 -14.81
CA GLY A 322 29.30 7.04 -15.64
C GLY A 322 29.85 5.65 -15.33
N THR A 323 29.07 4.78 -14.68
CA THR A 323 29.51 3.44 -14.21
C THR A 323 28.75 2.29 -14.86
N TYR A 324 27.84 2.57 -15.79
CA TYR A 324 27.02 1.55 -16.42
C TYR A 324 27.82 0.61 -17.32
N SER A 325 27.58 -0.66 -17.14
CA SER A 325 27.74 -1.72 -18.13
C SER A 325 26.79 -2.85 -17.76
N GLU A 326 26.44 -3.70 -18.75
CA GLU A 326 25.55 -4.85 -18.51
C GLU A 326 26.05 -5.74 -17.33
N LEU A 327 27.34 -5.95 -17.22
CA LEU A 327 27.91 -6.73 -16.12
C LEU A 327 27.92 -5.97 -14.79
N ALA A 328 28.15 -4.66 -14.82
CA ALA A 328 28.09 -3.81 -13.61
C ALA A 328 26.67 -3.76 -13.05
N LEU A 329 25.64 -3.62 -13.89
CA LEU A 329 24.24 -3.69 -13.49
C LEU A 329 23.89 -5.03 -12.80
N ARG A 330 24.28 -6.15 -13.39
CA ARG A 330 24.04 -7.48 -12.79
C ARG A 330 24.76 -7.64 -11.45
N ARG A 331 25.95 -7.08 -11.29
CA ARG A 331 26.66 -7.05 -10.02
C ARG A 331 25.97 -6.16 -9.00
N ALA A 332 25.53 -4.97 -9.41
CA ALA A 332 24.78 -4.06 -8.55
C ALA A 332 23.56 -4.76 -7.95
N LEU A 333 22.73 -5.37 -8.78
CA LEU A 333 21.56 -6.10 -8.32
C LEU A 333 21.92 -7.25 -7.40
N ARG A 334 22.83 -8.16 -7.84
CA ARG A 334 23.23 -9.34 -7.06
C ARG A 334 23.81 -9.00 -5.68
N ASN A 335 24.62 -7.94 -5.58
CA ASN A 335 25.32 -7.58 -4.36
C ASN A 335 24.46 -6.76 -3.39
N SER A 336 23.24 -6.40 -3.78
CA SER A 336 22.32 -5.59 -2.98
C SER A 336 21.73 -6.35 -1.79
N LYS A 337 21.36 -5.59 -0.78
CA LYS A 337 20.70 -6.04 0.45
C LYS A 337 19.35 -5.37 0.56
N VAL A 338 18.32 -6.14 0.93
CA VAL A 338 16.94 -5.70 0.89
C VAL A 338 16.23 -6.01 2.18
N LEU A 339 15.56 -5.01 2.74
CA LEU A 339 14.41 -5.21 3.59
C LEU A 339 13.17 -5.12 2.68
N SER A 340 12.59 -6.26 2.35
CA SER A 340 11.32 -6.35 1.65
C SER A 340 10.23 -6.13 2.69
N SER A 341 9.81 -4.87 2.80
CA SER A 341 8.81 -4.54 3.80
C SER A 341 7.45 -5.02 3.34
N ASP A 342 6.77 -5.66 4.28
CA ASP A 342 5.40 -6.12 4.17
C ASP A 342 4.89 -6.41 5.58
N VAL A 343 3.63 -6.15 5.85
CA VAL A 343 3.05 -6.33 7.17
C VAL A 343 3.13 -7.79 7.63
N SER A 344 3.14 -7.99 8.94
CA SER A 344 3.08 -9.32 9.55
C SER A 344 1.81 -9.46 10.37
N ALA A 345 1.20 -10.65 10.37
CA ALA A 345 0.00 -10.90 11.16
C ALA A 345 0.32 -10.83 12.66
N ALA A 346 -0.30 -9.90 13.37
CA ALA A 346 -0.20 -9.82 14.82
C ALA A 346 -0.93 -10.95 15.51
N PHE A 347 -0.40 -11.42 16.64
CA PHE A 347 -1.11 -12.37 17.50
C PHE A 347 -2.41 -11.74 18.01
N ASP A 348 -3.54 -12.29 17.57
CA ASP A 348 -4.86 -11.86 18.03
C ASP A 348 -5.36 -12.80 19.14
N PRO A 349 -5.60 -12.28 20.36
CA PRO A 349 -6.11 -13.10 21.47
C PRO A 349 -7.52 -13.63 21.24
N ASN A 350 -8.28 -13.09 20.28
CA ASN A 350 -9.59 -13.64 19.88
C ASN A 350 -9.45 -14.88 18.97
N PHE A 351 -8.31 -15.06 18.31
CA PHE A 351 -8.06 -16.14 17.35
C PHE A 351 -6.76 -16.93 17.63
N PRO A 352 -6.49 -17.35 18.89
CA PRO A 352 -5.21 -17.98 19.22
C PRO A 352 -5.02 -19.34 18.53
N SER A 353 -6.08 -19.95 18.03
CA SER A 353 -6.03 -21.28 17.42
C SER A 353 -5.27 -21.32 16.10
N VAL A 354 -5.14 -20.20 15.38
CA VAL A 354 -4.44 -20.10 14.08
C VAL A 354 -2.99 -19.64 14.21
N MET A 355 -2.53 -19.32 15.43
CA MET A 355 -1.19 -18.77 15.71
C MET A 355 -0.31 -19.76 16.50
N GLU A 356 0.99 -19.76 16.25
CA GLU A 356 2.00 -20.38 17.10
C GLU A 356 2.67 -19.28 17.94
N LYS A 357 2.33 -19.21 19.22
CA LYS A 357 2.62 -18.06 20.09
C LYS A 357 4.10 -17.69 20.20
N LYS A 358 5.03 -18.66 20.10
CA LYS A 358 6.48 -18.39 20.24
C LYS A 358 7.06 -17.70 19.00
N ASN A 359 6.43 -17.91 17.85
CA ASN A 359 6.89 -17.39 16.56
C ASN A 359 5.85 -16.46 15.93
N SER A 360 5.05 -15.77 16.74
CA SER A 360 4.09 -14.77 16.28
C SER A 360 4.59 -13.37 16.56
N ALA A 361 4.18 -12.39 15.74
CA ALA A 361 4.40 -10.99 16.00
C ALA A 361 3.44 -10.47 17.07
N PHE A 362 3.90 -9.59 17.93
CA PHE A 362 3.12 -8.95 18.98
C PHE A 362 3.13 -7.43 18.84
N PHE A 363 2.02 -6.79 19.16
CA PHE A 363 1.96 -5.33 19.24
C PHE A 363 2.88 -4.79 20.33
N GLY A 364 3.54 -3.68 20.02
CA GLY A 364 4.47 -3.01 20.93
C GLY A 364 5.83 -3.69 21.04
N HIS A 365 6.18 -4.61 20.14
CA HIS A 365 7.47 -5.30 20.16
C HIS A 365 8.41 -4.88 19.03
N GLY A 366 8.02 -3.84 18.27
CA GLY A 366 8.86 -3.21 17.25
C GLY A 366 8.80 -3.89 15.90
N LEU A 367 9.84 -3.64 15.09
CA LEU A 367 9.99 -4.14 13.73
C LEU A 367 9.95 -5.68 13.69
N VAL A 368 9.19 -6.25 12.75
CA VAL A 368 9.08 -7.70 12.58
C VAL A 368 9.99 -8.17 11.46
N PHE A 369 10.80 -9.19 11.68
CA PHE A 369 11.51 -9.92 10.65
C PHE A 369 10.86 -11.29 10.44
N ASN A 370 10.39 -11.56 9.22
CA ASN A 370 9.93 -12.86 8.78
C ASN A 370 11.03 -13.49 7.92
N LYS A 371 11.69 -14.53 8.45
CA LYS A 371 12.74 -15.23 7.72
C LYS A 371 12.21 -15.82 6.41
N TYR A 372 10.95 -16.22 6.41
CA TYR A 372 10.14 -16.70 5.28
C TYR A 372 8.65 -16.43 5.54
N THR A 373 7.85 -16.33 4.48
CA THR A 373 6.41 -16.04 4.54
C THR A 373 5.56 -17.10 3.86
N GLY A 374 6.15 -17.95 3.02
CA GLY A 374 5.44 -18.93 2.18
C GLY A 374 4.64 -19.98 2.95
N ALA A 375 3.55 -20.43 2.33
CA ALA A 375 2.68 -21.50 2.83
C ALA A 375 3.21 -22.89 2.49
N ARG A 376 2.65 -23.93 3.11
CA ARG A 376 2.84 -25.34 2.74
C ARG A 376 4.30 -25.72 2.48
N GLY A 377 5.14 -25.64 3.50
CA GLY A 377 6.56 -25.95 3.40
C GLY A 377 7.39 -24.85 2.75
N LYS A 378 7.05 -23.58 3.00
CA LYS A 378 7.75 -22.37 2.54
C LYS A 378 7.66 -22.15 1.03
N SER A 379 6.62 -22.68 0.38
CA SER A 379 6.46 -22.55 -1.06
C SER A 379 6.18 -21.11 -1.46
N GLY A 380 6.83 -20.64 -2.55
CA GLY A 380 6.59 -19.32 -3.13
C GLY A 380 7.08 -18.13 -2.28
N SER A 381 8.07 -18.36 -1.41
CA SER A 381 8.65 -17.27 -0.61
C SER A 381 10.18 -17.26 -0.69
N ASN A 382 10.77 -16.13 -0.29
CA ASN A 382 12.18 -16.06 0.05
C ASN A 382 12.42 -16.76 1.40
N ASP A 383 13.61 -17.34 1.61
CA ASP A 383 14.10 -17.84 2.90
C ASP A 383 15.45 -17.16 3.19
N ALA A 384 15.44 -16.16 4.06
CA ALA A 384 16.61 -15.32 4.30
C ALA A 384 17.82 -16.11 4.85
N ASN A 385 19.01 -15.76 4.35
CA ASN A 385 20.26 -16.41 4.76
C ASN A 385 20.59 -16.10 6.23
N ALA A 386 21.18 -17.06 6.92
CA ALA A 386 21.55 -16.94 8.33
C ALA A 386 22.57 -15.81 8.58
N GLU A 387 23.53 -15.65 7.68
CA GLU A 387 24.55 -14.61 7.73
C GLU A 387 23.94 -13.21 7.63
N TYR A 388 22.96 -13.05 6.73
CA TYR A 388 22.24 -11.79 6.57
C TYR A 388 21.39 -11.48 7.80
N MET A 389 20.67 -12.48 8.33
CA MET A 389 19.95 -12.36 9.60
C MET A 389 20.85 -11.90 10.75
N ALA A 390 22.06 -12.50 10.87
CA ALA A 390 23.01 -12.12 11.91
C ALA A 390 23.47 -10.67 11.77
N LYS A 391 23.72 -10.21 10.55
CA LYS A 391 24.08 -8.81 10.25
C LYS A 391 22.96 -7.85 10.66
N LEU A 392 21.71 -8.14 10.27
CA LEU A 392 20.55 -7.30 10.61
C LEU A 392 20.33 -7.23 12.12
N ARG A 393 20.43 -8.34 12.83
CA ARG A 393 20.35 -8.35 14.30
C ARG A 393 21.41 -7.42 14.92
N ASN A 394 22.66 -7.47 14.43
CA ASN A 394 23.71 -6.59 14.92
C ASN A 394 23.40 -5.11 14.65
N ILE A 395 22.86 -4.77 13.47
CA ILE A 395 22.46 -3.40 13.13
C ILE A 395 21.37 -2.93 14.09
N MET A 396 20.33 -3.72 14.31
CA MET A 396 19.20 -3.36 15.19
C MET A 396 19.66 -3.19 16.65
N ASP A 397 20.44 -4.15 17.17
CA ASP A 397 20.96 -4.11 18.55
C ASP A 397 21.89 -2.90 18.76
N THR A 398 22.78 -2.60 17.82
CA THR A 398 23.71 -1.45 17.90
C THR A 398 22.98 -0.11 17.91
N ASN A 399 21.84 -0.02 17.24
CA ASN A 399 21.04 1.21 17.15
C ASN A 399 19.86 1.22 18.15
N GLU A 400 19.82 0.28 19.08
CA GLU A 400 18.75 0.15 20.10
C GLU A 400 17.35 0.12 19.47
N VAL A 401 17.20 -0.50 18.32
CA VAL A 401 15.90 -0.71 17.66
C VAL A 401 15.24 -1.94 18.26
N SER A 402 13.98 -1.81 18.70
CA SER A 402 13.19 -2.97 19.10
C SER A 402 12.78 -3.75 17.87
N PHE A 403 13.04 -5.04 17.88
CA PHE A 403 12.62 -5.93 16.81
C PHE A 403 12.22 -7.31 17.36
N GLN A 404 11.49 -8.04 16.56
CA GLN A 404 11.03 -9.40 16.84
C GLN A 404 11.13 -10.24 15.56
N THR A 405 11.08 -11.56 15.71
CA THR A 405 10.98 -12.49 14.59
C THR A 405 9.65 -13.21 14.64
N ALA A 406 9.02 -13.42 13.49
CA ALA A 406 7.73 -14.09 13.44
C ALA A 406 7.60 -14.98 12.19
N GLU A 407 6.61 -15.87 12.24
CA GLU A 407 6.04 -16.59 11.11
C GLU A 407 4.59 -16.16 10.92
N LEU A 408 4.08 -16.30 9.70
CA LEU A 408 2.73 -15.90 9.34
C LEU A 408 1.72 -17.02 9.67
N GLY A 409 1.38 -17.16 10.98
CA GLY A 409 0.46 -18.16 11.48
C GLY A 409 1.10 -19.54 11.72
N LYS A 410 0.26 -20.54 12.04
CA LYS A 410 0.70 -21.93 12.21
C LYS A 410 1.09 -22.57 10.88
N VAL A 411 2.01 -23.52 10.94
CA VAL A 411 2.31 -24.44 9.83
C VAL A 411 1.00 -25.05 9.30
N ASP A 412 0.87 -25.11 7.97
CA ASP A 412 -0.31 -25.54 7.21
C ASP A 412 -1.55 -24.62 7.25
N GLN A 413 -1.52 -23.54 8.00
CA GLN A 413 -2.66 -22.59 8.09
C GLN A 413 -2.32 -21.18 7.56
N GLY A 414 -1.09 -20.71 7.79
CA GLY A 414 -0.63 -19.40 7.40
C GLY A 414 0.32 -19.41 6.20
N GLY A 415 0.67 -18.23 5.77
CA GLY A 415 1.63 -17.97 4.70
C GLY A 415 1.01 -17.21 3.54
N GLY A 416 1.82 -16.35 2.93
CA GLY A 416 1.51 -15.55 1.75
C GLY A 416 2.77 -15.28 0.93
N GLY A 417 2.62 -14.90 -0.33
CA GLY A 417 3.70 -14.35 -1.13
C GLY A 417 3.91 -12.88 -0.80
N THR A 418 5.12 -12.39 -1.00
CA THR A 418 5.50 -10.98 -0.88
C THR A 418 6.41 -10.63 -2.05
N ILE A 419 6.80 -9.37 -2.20
CA ILE A 419 7.77 -8.99 -3.25
C ILE A 419 9.18 -9.57 -3.02
N ALA A 420 9.46 -10.14 -1.85
CA ALA A 420 10.79 -10.66 -1.48
C ALA A 420 11.33 -11.71 -2.44
N TYR A 421 10.50 -12.65 -2.91
CA TYR A 421 10.95 -13.68 -3.83
C TYR A 421 11.36 -13.11 -5.19
N ILE A 422 10.72 -12.02 -5.63
CA ILE A 422 11.02 -11.35 -6.90
C ILE A 422 12.41 -10.72 -6.85
N LEU A 423 12.71 -10.00 -5.75
CA LEU A 423 14.03 -9.42 -5.50
C LEU A 423 15.09 -10.51 -5.30
N GLY A 424 14.72 -11.63 -4.68
CA GLY A 424 15.56 -12.82 -4.55
C GLY A 424 15.98 -13.42 -5.89
N ASN A 425 15.17 -13.30 -6.96
CA ASN A 425 15.51 -13.78 -8.30
C ASN A 425 16.73 -13.06 -8.92
N TYR A 426 17.05 -11.84 -8.45
CA TYR A 426 18.28 -11.14 -8.83
C TYR A 426 19.53 -11.63 -8.07
N GLY A 427 19.36 -12.54 -7.10
CA GLY A 427 20.43 -13.02 -6.23
C GLY A 427 20.77 -12.09 -5.08
N MET A 428 19.91 -11.17 -4.73
CA MET A 428 20.05 -10.25 -3.60
C MET A 428 19.92 -10.97 -2.26
N ASN A 429 20.50 -10.40 -1.20
CA ASN A 429 20.18 -10.79 0.17
C ASN A 429 18.87 -10.11 0.58
N VAL A 430 17.81 -10.88 0.75
CA VAL A 430 16.45 -10.38 1.02
C VAL A 430 15.90 -11.00 2.30
N ILE A 431 15.17 -10.19 3.08
CA ILE A 431 14.33 -10.65 4.17
C ILE A 431 13.02 -9.85 4.17
N ASP A 432 11.93 -10.50 4.56
CA ASP A 432 10.67 -9.82 4.83
C ASP A 432 10.75 -9.09 6.17
N SER A 433 10.39 -7.81 6.18
CA SER A 433 10.56 -6.92 7.33
C SER A 433 9.45 -5.89 7.38
N GLY A 434 8.61 -5.90 8.42
CA GLY A 434 7.48 -4.97 8.46
C GLY A 434 6.91 -4.74 9.84
N VAL A 435 5.66 -4.31 9.88
CA VAL A 435 4.93 -3.95 11.09
C VAL A 435 3.83 -4.98 11.36
N ALA A 436 3.64 -5.31 12.64
CA ALA A 436 2.54 -6.18 13.05
C ALA A 436 1.20 -5.48 12.83
N VAL A 437 0.25 -6.17 12.18
CA VAL A 437 -1.09 -5.65 11.88
C VAL A 437 -2.18 -6.62 12.34
N LEU A 438 -3.28 -6.08 12.83
CA LEU A 438 -4.53 -6.82 13.07
C LEU A 438 -5.54 -6.47 11.97
N ASN A 439 -6.43 -7.42 11.67
CA ASN A 439 -7.46 -7.28 10.63
C ASN A 439 -6.89 -7.12 9.21
N MET A 440 -5.71 -7.66 8.92
CA MET A 440 -5.10 -7.62 7.58
C MET A 440 -6.13 -7.89 6.49
N HIS A 441 -6.14 -7.11 5.42
CA HIS A 441 -7.08 -7.13 4.29
C HIS A 441 -8.54 -6.78 4.63
N ALA A 442 -8.84 -6.36 5.87
CA ALA A 442 -10.16 -5.85 6.19
C ALA A 442 -10.29 -4.36 5.80
N PRO A 443 -11.52 -3.82 5.63
CA PRO A 443 -11.72 -2.40 5.40
C PRO A 443 -11.11 -1.48 6.47
N TRP A 444 -10.95 -1.98 7.68
CA TRP A 444 -10.33 -1.28 8.81
C TRP A 444 -9.32 -2.20 9.51
N GLU A 445 -8.06 -1.83 9.41
CA GLU A 445 -6.93 -2.52 10.00
C GLU A 445 -6.40 -1.74 11.20
N ILE A 446 -5.57 -2.39 12.04
CA ILE A 446 -5.06 -1.77 13.27
C ILE A 446 -3.57 -2.03 13.38
N ILE A 447 -2.82 -0.97 13.73
CA ILE A 447 -1.36 -1.04 14.02
C ILE A 447 -1.02 -0.37 15.35
N SER A 448 0.15 -0.71 15.89
CA SER A 448 0.72 -0.02 17.05
C SER A 448 1.63 1.14 16.63
N LYS A 449 1.44 2.31 17.23
CA LYS A 449 2.25 3.51 16.95
C LYS A 449 3.73 3.32 17.22
N VAL A 450 4.07 2.58 18.28
CA VAL A 450 5.48 2.35 18.61
C VAL A 450 6.14 1.40 17.62
N ASP A 451 5.41 0.42 17.08
CA ASP A 451 5.95 -0.51 16.09
C ASP A 451 6.25 0.21 14.77
N LEU A 452 5.37 1.12 14.34
CA LEU A 452 5.59 2.02 13.22
C LEU A 452 6.85 2.87 13.42
N TYR A 453 7.05 3.44 14.61
CA TYR A 453 8.20 4.27 14.91
C TYR A 453 9.51 3.45 14.99
N GLU A 454 9.46 2.24 15.55
CA GLU A 454 10.61 1.31 15.54
C GLU A 454 10.96 0.85 14.12
N ALA A 455 9.96 0.65 13.25
CA ALA A 455 10.22 0.35 11.84
C ALA A 455 10.98 1.51 11.16
N TYR A 456 10.55 2.75 11.35
CA TYR A 456 11.27 3.93 10.87
C TYR A 456 12.72 3.96 11.36
N ARG A 457 12.95 3.78 12.67
CA ARG A 457 14.31 3.75 13.23
C ARG A 457 15.16 2.63 12.67
N GLY A 458 14.55 1.45 12.50
CA GLY A 458 15.21 0.28 11.91
C GLY A 458 15.60 0.51 10.45
N TYR A 459 14.74 1.15 9.67
CA TYR A 459 15.00 1.47 8.27
C TYR A 459 16.11 2.51 8.12
N VAL A 460 16.12 3.56 8.97
CA VAL A 460 17.24 4.52 9.02
C VAL A 460 18.57 3.81 9.35
N ALA A 461 18.58 2.95 10.36
CA ALA A 461 19.76 2.19 10.74
C ALA A 461 20.25 1.27 9.61
N PHE A 462 19.33 0.58 8.93
CA PHE A 462 19.64 -0.28 7.80
C PHE A 462 20.26 0.47 6.63
N LEU A 463 19.66 1.58 6.19
CA LEU A 463 20.19 2.37 5.07
C LEU A 463 21.62 2.89 5.32
N ASN A 464 21.96 3.19 6.57
CA ASN A 464 23.26 3.74 6.93
C ASN A 464 24.34 2.68 7.22
N GLN A 465 23.99 1.42 7.57
CA GLN A 465 24.96 0.45 8.13
C GLN A 465 24.93 -0.94 7.46
N ALA A 466 24.04 -1.21 6.51
CA ALA A 466 23.90 -2.54 5.91
C ALA A 466 24.98 -2.87 4.86
#